data_b87ab24bf238194a20e379fa2d86b2e4
#
_entry.id   b87ab24bf238194a20e379fa2d86b2e4
#
_cell.length_a   1.000
_cell.length_b   1.000
_cell.length_c   1.000
_cell.angle_alpha   90.00
_cell.angle_beta   90.00
_cell.angle_gamma   90.00
#
_symmetry.space_group_name_H-M   'P 1'
#
loop_
_entity.id
_entity.type
_entity.pdbx_description
1 polymer ?
#
loop_
_entity_poly.entity_id
_entity_poly.type
_entity_poly.pdbx_seq_one_letter_code
_entity_poly.pdbx_strand_id
1 'polypeptide(L)'
;MTVAEAIREYVDETEGLELYEQEPEKGLGILVKGDNSYMETIMNLTRYFDDHNVDDVNMELEGMYVECQGDDTIVYFPELEAQL
;
A
#
# COMPACT_ATOMS: atom_id res chain seq x y z
N MET A 1 -14.47 4.47 6.22
CA MET A 1 -13.11 3.88 6.23
C MET A 1 -12.15 4.83 5.54
N THR A 2 -11.01 5.09 6.15
CA THR A 2 -9.96 5.91 5.53
C THR A 2 -9.12 5.07 4.57
N VAL A 3 -8.35 5.74 3.70
CA VAL A 3 -7.46 5.03 2.77
C VAL A 3 -6.43 4.21 3.56
N ALA A 4 -5.85 4.78 4.61
CA ALA A 4 -4.86 4.07 5.43
C ALA A 4 -5.46 2.82 6.09
N GLU A 5 -6.66 2.92 6.64
CA GLU A 5 -7.36 1.78 7.22
C GLU A 5 -7.61 0.69 6.18
N ALA A 6 -8.05 1.08 4.99
CA ALA A 6 -8.31 0.14 3.91
C ALA A 6 -7.04 -0.59 3.48
N ILE A 7 -5.93 0.13 3.36
CA ILE A 7 -4.64 -0.48 3.01
C ILE A 7 -4.22 -1.49 4.07
N ARG A 8 -4.34 -1.14 5.34
CA ARG A 8 -3.96 -2.03 6.44
C ARG A 8 -4.79 -3.30 6.45
N GLU A 9 -6.10 -3.18 6.25
CA GLU A 9 -6.97 -4.35 6.18
C GLU A 9 -6.66 -5.22 4.96
N TYR A 10 -6.46 -4.59 3.81
CA TYR A 10 -6.15 -5.31 2.58
C TYR A 10 -4.87 -6.12 2.72
N VAL A 11 -3.82 -5.52 3.29
CA VAL A 11 -2.54 -6.19 3.50
C VAL A 11 -2.69 -7.34 4.48
N ASP A 12 -3.45 -7.13 5.55
CA ASP A 12 -3.68 -8.17 6.57
C ASP A 12 -4.39 -9.39 5.99
N GLU A 13 -5.27 -9.18 5.01
CA GLU A 13 -6.06 -10.25 4.38
C GLU A 13 -5.37 -10.92 3.21
N THR A 14 -4.22 -10.41 2.78
CA THR A 14 -3.57 -10.86 1.55
C THR A 14 -2.22 -11.48 1.82
N GLU A 15 -2.03 -12.73 1.42
CA GLU A 15 -0.73 -13.40 1.54
C GLU A 15 0.29 -12.76 0.59
N GLY A 16 1.55 -12.72 1.04
CA GLY A 16 2.64 -12.17 0.25
C GLY A 16 2.78 -10.64 0.35
N LEU A 17 1.94 -10.01 1.15
CA LEU A 17 2.03 -8.58 1.42
C LEU A 17 2.29 -8.33 2.90
N GLU A 18 3.09 -7.32 3.20
CA GLU A 18 3.33 -6.86 4.56
C GLU A 18 3.35 -5.34 4.58
N LEU A 19 2.96 -4.76 5.70
CA LEU A 19 3.12 -3.33 5.88
C LEU A 19 4.60 -3.01 6.07
N TYR A 20 5.06 -1.92 5.46
CA TYR A 20 6.44 -1.47 5.59
C TYR A 20 6.44 -0.04 6.11
N GLU A 21 6.78 0.10 7.39
CA GLU A 21 6.72 1.40 8.09
C GLU A 21 8.04 1.76 8.76
N GLN A 22 9.14 1.15 8.29
CA GLN A 22 10.45 1.34 8.88
C GLN A 22 11.11 2.66 8.48
N GLU A 23 10.58 3.31 7.45
CA GLU A 23 11.05 4.61 6.99
C GLU A 23 9.87 5.59 6.99
N PRO A 24 9.48 6.09 8.18
CA PRO A 24 8.27 6.91 8.31
C PRO A 24 8.25 8.16 7.44
N GLU A 25 9.42 8.69 7.12
CA GLU A 25 9.55 9.86 6.25
C GLU A 25 9.07 9.59 4.82
N LYS A 26 8.98 8.32 4.43
CA LYS A 26 8.47 7.92 3.11
C LYS A 26 6.98 7.62 3.11
N GLY A 27 6.36 7.69 4.28
CA GLY A 27 4.95 7.38 4.43
C GLY A 27 4.68 5.90 4.63
N LEU A 28 3.41 5.52 4.52
CA LEU A 28 2.99 4.12 4.63
C LEU A 28 3.46 3.34 3.41
N GLY A 29 4.03 2.17 3.62
CA GLY A 29 4.48 1.31 2.54
C GLY A 29 3.86 -0.07 2.58
N ILE A 30 3.80 -0.71 1.43
CA ILE A 30 3.42 -2.11 1.29
C ILE A 30 4.61 -2.87 0.71
N LEU A 31 5.10 -3.85 1.46
CA LEU A 31 6.14 -4.75 0.98
C LEU A 31 5.48 -5.86 0.17
N VAL A 32 5.79 -5.93 -1.12
CA VAL A 32 5.29 -6.97 -2.02
C VAL A 32 6.40 -7.98 -2.20
N LYS A 33 6.20 -9.17 -1.67
CA LYS A 33 7.24 -10.19 -1.63
C LYS A 33 7.45 -10.89 -2.96
N GLY A 34 8.72 -11.06 -3.31
CA GLY A 34 9.24 -11.94 -4.33
C GLY A 34 8.43 -12.08 -5.61
N ASP A 35 7.71 -13.18 -5.67
CA ASP A 35 6.98 -13.58 -6.89
C ASP A 35 5.68 -12.82 -7.14
N ASN A 36 5.27 -11.97 -6.20
CA ASN A 36 4.04 -11.22 -6.35
C ASN A 36 4.27 -9.97 -7.20
N SER A 37 3.28 -9.61 -8.00
CA SER A 37 3.35 -8.42 -8.84
C SER A 37 2.85 -7.20 -8.08
N TYR A 38 3.66 -6.13 -8.02
CA TYR A 38 3.21 -4.88 -7.42
C TYR A 38 2.09 -4.25 -8.27
N MET A 39 2.10 -4.47 -9.59
CA MET A 39 1.05 -3.97 -10.47
C MET A 39 -0.30 -4.61 -10.12
N GLU A 40 -0.33 -5.93 -9.95
CA GLU A 40 -1.55 -6.61 -9.53
C GLU A 40 -2.00 -6.16 -8.15
N THR A 41 -1.05 -5.94 -7.25
CA THR A 41 -1.35 -5.45 -5.91
C THR A 41 -2.05 -4.10 -5.96
N ILE A 42 -1.55 -3.18 -6.78
CA ILE A 42 -2.16 -1.85 -6.93
C ILE A 42 -3.56 -1.96 -7.54
N MET A 43 -3.72 -2.80 -8.57
CA MET A 43 -5.02 -3.01 -9.20
C MET A 43 -6.04 -3.59 -8.23
N ASN A 44 -5.63 -4.60 -7.47
CA ASN A 44 -6.51 -5.23 -6.48
C ASN A 44 -6.86 -4.28 -5.34
N LEU A 45 -5.89 -3.47 -4.92
CA LEU A 45 -6.12 -2.46 -3.89
C LEU A 45 -7.13 -1.42 -4.36
N THR A 46 -7.05 -1.00 -5.63
CA THR A 46 -8.01 -0.08 -6.21
C THR A 46 -9.43 -0.65 -6.17
N ARG A 47 -9.57 -1.93 -6.51
CA ARG A 47 -10.87 -2.61 -6.41
C ARG A 47 -11.36 -2.68 -4.98
N TYR A 48 -10.46 -2.91 -4.05
CA TYR A 48 -10.79 -2.95 -2.62
C TYR A 48 -11.36 -1.61 -2.17
N PHE A 49 -10.75 -0.50 -2.61
CA PHE A 49 -11.27 0.83 -2.30
C PHE A 49 -12.67 1.03 -2.85
N ASP A 50 -12.91 0.61 -4.09
CA ASP A 50 -14.24 0.73 -4.72
C ASP A 50 -15.28 -0.10 -3.97
N ASP A 51 -14.92 -1.32 -3.60
CA ASP A 51 -15.83 -2.24 -2.90
C ASP A 51 -16.20 -1.76 -1.51
N HIS A 52 -15.33 -1.00 -0.88
CA HIS A 52 -15.53 -0.52 0.50
C HIS A 52 -15.91 0.97 0.56
N ASN A 53 -16.18 1.60 -0.58
CA ASN A 53 -16.58 3.01 -0.65
C ASN A 53 -15.61 3.93 0.09
N VAL A 54 -14.32 3.77 -0.15
CA VAL A 54 -13.28 4.59 0.47
C VAL A 54 -13.24 5.95 -0.21
N ASP A 55 -13.27 7.02 0.59
CA ASP A 55 -13.27 8.39 0.10
C ASP A 55 -11.85 8.94 -0.10
N ASP A 56 -11.72 9.94 -0.97
CA ASP A 56 -10.48 10.72 -1.17
C ASP A 56 -9.28 9.91 -1.63
N VAL A 57 -9.52 8.78 -2.28
CA VAL A 57 -8.46 7.87 -2.72
C VAL A 57 -7.44 8.58 -3.62
N ASN A 58 -7.90 9.34 -4.61
CA ASN A 58 -7.00 10.00 -5.56
C ASN A 58 -6.06 11.00 -4.90
N MET A 59 -6.56 11.74 -3.90
CA MET A 59 -5.75 12.74 -3.20
C MET A 59 -4.71 12.08 -2.30
N GLU A 60 -5.11 11.03 -1.59
CA GLU A 60 -4.22 10.39 -0.63
C GLU A 60 -3.20 9.44 -1.26
N LEU A 61 -3.45 9.00 -2.50
CA LEU A 61 -2.47 8.19 -3.24
C LEU A 61 -1.55 9.03 -4.12
N GLU A 62 -1.70 10.35 -4.11
CA GLU A 62 -0.83 11.23 -4.86
C GLU A 62 0.62 11.06 -4.43
N GLY A 63 1.51 11.00 -5.39
CA GLY A 63 2.93 10.82 -5.09
C GLY A 63 3.35 9.38 -4.83
N MET A 64 2.44 8.41 -4.95
CA MET A 64 2.79 7.01 -4.80
C MET A 64 3.97 6.64 -5.70
N TYR A 65 4.92 5.89 -5.14
CA TYR A 65 6.07 5.43 -5.92
C TYR A 65 6.52 4.05 -5.43
N VAL A 66 7.39 3.43 -6.22
CA VAL A 66 7.84 2.05 -5.99
C VAL A 66 9.36 2.01 -5.86
N GLU A 67 9.86 1.27 -4.88
CA GLU A 67 11.30 1.01 -4.74
C GLU A 67 11.53 -0.50 -4.72
N CYS A 68 12.63 -0.93 -5.35
CA CYS A 68 13.05 -2.32 -5.30
C CYS A 68 13.93 -2.54 -4.08
N GLN A 69 13.73 -3.67 -3.39
CA GLN A 69 14.54 -4.05 -2.24
C GLN A 69 14.88 -5.54 -2.36
N GLY A 70 16.02 -5.84 -2.98
CA GLY A 70 16.38 -7.23 -3.26
C GLY A 70 15.38 -7.85 -4.23
N ASP A 71 14.80 -8.97 -3.84
CA ASP A 71 13.77 -9.66 -4.64
C ASP A 71 12.36 -9.11 -4.38
N ASP A 72 12.24 -8.19 -3.42
CA ASP A 72 10.97 -7.63 -3.01
C ASP A 72 10.78 -6.24 -3.60
N THR A 73 9.54 -5.75 -3.57
CA THR A 73 9.20 -4.40 -4.04
C THR A 73 8.40 -3.70 -2.95
N ILE A 74 8.69 -2.43 -2.72
CA ILE A 74 7.93 -1.65 -1.74
C ILE A 74 7.17 -0.56 -2.47
N VAL A 75 5.86 -0.50 -2.24
CA VAL A 75 5.01 0.57 -2.76
C VAL A 75 4.78 1.57 -1.63
N TYR A 76 5.25 2.81 -1.83
CA TYR A 76 5.13 3.86 -0.82
C TYR A 76 4.00 4.83 -1.14
N PHE A 77 3.32 5.26 -0.08
CA PHE A 77 2.24 6.24 -0.14
C PHE A 77 2.63 7.44 0.73
N PRO A 78 3.35 8.42 0.17
CA PRO A 78 3.91 9.53 0.97
C PRO A 78 2.88 10.38 1.70
N GLU A 79 1.64 10.46 1.17
CA GLU A 79 0.59 11.24 1.80
C GLU A 79 -0.05 10.54 3.01
N LEU A 80 0.28 9.28 3.24
CA LEU A 80 -0.23 8.50 4.36
C LEU A 80 0.84 8.35 5.43
N GLU A 81 0.47 8.51 6.70
CA GLU A 81 1.41 8.39 7.79
C GLU A 81 1.69 6.94 8.15
N ALA A 82 2.97 6.63 8.35
CA ALA A 82 3.38 5.35 8.90
C ALA A 82 3.14 5.37 10.41
N GLN A 83 2.75 4.25 10.98
CA GLN A 83 2.56 4.08 12.42
C GLN A 83 3.66 3.16 12.94
N LEU A 84 4.62 3.75 13.60
CA LEU A 84 5.70 2.99 14.22
C LEU A 84 5.39 2.70 15.67
#